data_1ef46e97949e1452756af5767c7fc593
#
_entry.id   1ef46e97949e1452756af5767c7fc593
#
_cell.length_a   1.000
_cell.length_b   1.000
_cell.length_c   1.000
_cell.angle_alpha   90.00
_cell.angle_beta   90.00
_cell.angle_gamma   90.00
#
_symmetry.space_group_name_H-M   'P 1'
#
loop_
_entity.id
_entity.type
_entity.pdbx_description
1 polymer ?
#
loop_
_entity_poly.entity_id
_entity_poly.type
_entity_poly.pdbx_seq_one_letter_code
_entity_poly.pdbx_strand_id
1 'polypeptide(L)'
;VEISQGEGDGGGVRRPFNGLVTELHEGPPITRGLRSYAMTLRPQMWLLSRRSDCRIWMDRTAVEVVETLFSEHGIPAPDTSGIISPPPAQHYSVQFNETDLDYLLRRFEEDGLFYWFSHEDGSHKLHVADSASGWLGPSPAAQGEGTVRLAQGSSDRNHINDWARRFSYVPGQRAGADWNFETPGMVPGTMTPSLVQMPDATKRELYEYPARIRTVEEAERAQKLRTQAIEADHDRVFGSSTSRILEAGRRFTPFEVAHPEHAYEEHVIIRASHNIVDLSYETNGNEPEYRNHFEAIPARVPLTPHRTTKRPRIEGTQVAIVAGPEGEEIHPDQYGRIKLWFPWDRKAKKDGTDTCWVRVSQAWGGGTWGAQVIPRIGMEVMVAFVDGDPDKPLVIGVVNNPANSVPYDLPANKTRMVLRSNSHKGDGFNEITFEDEAGKENQFFHAQKDQTTRVLNDRTNRIDRHEVASVGGNRAVEVSGNQKHEIGGSVNTVVGGTGPMAMMAMAGVQALSGQTAGLLSQAAQIAGGGGPGLAAFATTLASSALGFLGAGGLSAREGVVSGPSPRADAGTALAG
;
A
#
# COMPACT_ATOMS: atom_id res chain seq x y z
N VAL A 1 12.79 -8.91 40.08
CA VAL A 1 12.08 -9.83 40.99
C VAL A 1 12.64 -11.23 40.80
N GLU A 2 12.81 -11.96 41.86
CA GLU A 2 13.35 -13.32 41.84
C GLU A 2 12.48 -14.23 42.67
N ILE A 3 12.23 -15.43 42.14
CA ILE A 3 11.67 -16.54 42.90
C ILE A 3 12.84 -17.42 43.31
N SER A 4 13.12 -17.51 44.62
CA SER A 4 14.16 -18.42 45.14
C SER A 4 13.56 -19.46 46.07
N GLN A 5 14.20 -20.62 46.16
CA GLN A 5 13.90 -21.63 47.13
C GLN A 5 15.13 -21.77 48.04
N GLY A 6 14.92 -21.76 49.35
CA GLY A 6 16.00 -21.86 50.33
C GLY A 6 16.76 -23.19 50.23
N GLU A 7 18.01 -23.24 50.73
CA GLU A 7 18.95 -24.36 50.64
C GLU A 7 18.50 -25.65 51.36
N GLY A 8 17.36 -25.67 52.07
CA GLY A 8 16.90 -26.79 52.85
C GLY A 8 16.46 -28.06 52.09
N ASP A 9 16.16 -27.94 50.78
CA ASP A 9 15.61 -29.02 49.95
C ASP A 9 16.44 -29.32 48.68
N GLY A 10 17.77 -29.41 48.82
CA GLY A 10 18.58 -30.03 47.78
C GLY A 10 18.89 -29.19 46.53
N GLY A 11 19.33 -27.97 46.74
CA GLY A 11 19.83 -27.08 45.67
C GLY A 11 18.89 -25.89 45.40
N GLY A 12 19.36 -24.70 45.75
CA GLY A 12 18.58 -23.48 45.65
C GLY A 12 18.18 -23.13 44.19
N VAL A 13 16.91 -23.25 43.87
CA VAL A 13 16.36 -22.81 42.59
C VAL A 13 16.27 -21.27 42.61
N ARG A 14 16.94 -20.61 41.67
CA ARG A 14 16.82 -19.16 41.46
C ARG A 14 16.19 -18.90 40.10
N ARG A 15 15.13 -18.17 40.08
CA ARG A 15 14.44 -17.80 38.85
C ARG A 15 14.17 -16.30 38.82
N PRO A 16 14.93 -15.54 38.04
CA PRO A 16 14.74 -14.10 37.90
C PRO A 16 13.54 -13.78 36.98
N PHE A 17 12.90 -12.64 37.26
CA PHE A 17 11.93 -12.00 36.40
C PHE A 17 12.32 -10.52 36.22
N ASN A 18 12.55 -10.13 34.98
CA ASN A 18 13.00 -8.78 34.65
C ASN A 18 11.95 -8.05 33.83
N GLY A 19 11.83 -6.75 34.03
CA GLY A 19 10.93 -5.90 33.29
C GLY A 19 11.13 -4.43 33.64
N LEU A 20 10.47 -3.57 32.90
CA LEU A 20 10.35 -2.15 33.23
C LEU A 20 9.22 -1.94 34.22
N VAL A 21 9.43 -1.13 35.23
CA VAL A 21 8.34 -0.64 36.08
C VAL A 21 7.51 0.34 35.23
N THR A 22 6.31 -0.07 34.86
CA THR A 22 5.42 0.72 34.01
C THR A 22 4.36 1.47 34.80
N GLU A 23 4.06 1.01 36.01
CA GLU A 23 3.13 1.62 36.94
C GLU A 23 3.65 1.44 38.37
N LEU A 24 3.52 2.46 39.19
CA LEU A 24 3.83 2.43 40.60
C LEU A 24 2.68 3.09 41.35
N HIS A 25 2.07 2.34 42.27
CA HIS A 25 1.03 2.83 43.15
C HIS A 25 1.56 2.93 44.57
N GLU A 26 1.41 4.07 45.18
CA GLU A 26 1.69 4.28 46.59
C GLU A 26 0.38 4.10 47.38
N GLY A 27 0.37 3.14 48.28
CA GLY A 27 -0.75 2.88 49.18
C GLY A 27 -0.73 3.73 50.46
N PRO A 28 -1.72 3.57 51.31
CA PRO A 28 -1.77 4.27 52.61
C PRO A 28 -0.62 3.81 53.51
N PRO A 29 -0.24 4.64 54.49
CA PRO A 29 0.66 4.19 55.53
C PRO A 29 0.06 3.00 56.29
N ILE A 30 0.87 1.99 56.51
CA ILE A 30 0.56 0.84 57.37
C ILE A 30 1.22 1.01 58.73
N THR A 31 0.97 0.08 59.66
CA THR A 31 1.53 0.06 60.99
C THR A 31 3.06 0.27 60.99
N ARG A 32 3.61 0.99 61.93
CA ARG A 32 5.06 1.24 62.11
C ARG A 32 5.72 2.11 61.04
N GLY A 33 4.97 3.00 60.37
CA GLY A 33 5.53 3.93 59.38
C GLY A 33 5.87 3.29 58.01
N LEU A 34 5.53 2.02 57.81
CA LEU A 34 5.65 1.36 56.50
C LEU A 34 4.56 1.84 55.56
N ARG A 35 4.84 1.82 54.26
CA ARG A 35 3.86 2.07 53.19
C ARG A 35 3.77 0.87 52.27
N SER A 36 2.58 0.61 51.78
CA SER A 36 2.37 -0.36 50.75
C SER A 36 2.66 0.26 49.38
N TYR A 37 3.35 -0.46 48.52
CA TYR A 37 3.59 -0.09 47.16
C TYR A 37 3.17 -1.26 46.26
N ALA A 38 2.47 -0.95 45.19
CA ALA A 38 2.21 -1.92 44.11
C ALA A 38 2.86 -1.41 42.83
N MET A 39 3.53 -2.28 42.11
CA MET A 39 4.16 -1.94 40.84
C MET A 39 3.81 -2.97 39.77
N THR A 40 3.65 -2.48 38.54
CA THR A 40 3.50 -3.32 37.36
C THR A 40 4.81 -3.32 36.58
N LEU A 41 5.35 -4.51 36.34
CA LEU A 41 6.52 -4.69 35.50
C LEU A 41 6.08 -5.32 34.17
N ARG A 42 6.63 -4.81 33.08
CA ARG A 42 6.38 -5.35 31.73
C ARG A 42 7.70 -5.54 30.97
N PRO A 43 7.76 -6.48 30.02
CA PRO A 43 8.92 -6.60 29.13
C PRO A 43 9.19 -5.29 28.38
N GLN A 44 10.44 -5.03 28.02
CA GLN A 44 10.81 -3.80 27.28
C GLN A 44 10.05 -3.63 25.97
N MET A 45 9.65 -4.72 25.32
CA MET A 45 8.79 -4.71 24.14
C MET A 45 7.49 -3.90 24.34
N TRP A 46 7.01 -3.74 25.59
CA TRP A 46 5.87 -2.89 25.92
C TRP A 46 6.06 -1.43 25.49
N LEU A 47 7.30 -0.93 25.42
CA LEU A 47 7.60 0.43 24.96
C LEU A 47 7.09 0.68 23.53
N LEU A 48 7.06 -0.34 22.69
CA LEU A 48 6.50 -0.25 21.34
C LEU A 48 5.02 0.16 21.35
N SER A 49 4.28 -0.13 22.43
CA SER A 49 2.89 0.29 22.59
C SER A 49 2.74 1.79 22.93
N ARG A 50 3.86 2.48 23.23
CA ARG A 50 3.86 3.91 23.60
C ARG A 50 4.20 4.85 22.45
N ARG A 51 4.46 4.30 21.28
CA ARG A 51 4.65 5.07 20.04
C ARG A 51 3.67 4.56 18.98
N SER A 52 2.97 5.47 18.32
CA SER A 52 2.16 5.21 17.13
C SER A 52 2.72 5.99 15.94
N ASP A 53 2.59 5.45 14.74
CA ASP A 53 3.09 6.08 13.53
C ASP A 53 2.17 5.82 12.33
N CYS A 54 2.40 6.62 11.27
CA CYS A 54 1.94 6.36 9.92
C CYS A 54 3.20 6.26 9.04
N ARG A 55 3.51 5.07 8.56
CA ARG A 55 4.78 4.77 7.92
C ARG A 55 4.62 3.68 6.86
N ILE A 56 5.32 3.83 5.75
CA ILE A 56 5.43 2.81 4.71
C ILE A 56 6.69 1.97 4.95
N TRP A 57 6.53 0.65 4.88
CA TRP A 57 7.59 -0.33 4.94
C TRP A 57 7.70 -1.01 3.58
N MET A 58 8.86 -0.83 2.91
CA MET A 58 9.14 -1.41 1.60
C MET A 58 10.09 -2.58 1.72
N ASP A 59 9.72 -3.71 1.09
CA ASP A 59 10.56 -4.91 0.96
C ASP A 59 11.17 -5.38 2.29
N ARG A 60 10.32 -5.46 3.35
CA ARG A 60 10.73 -5.85 4.70
C ARG A 60 10.10 -7.15 5.16
N THR A 61 10.94 -8.03 5.68
CA THR A 61 10.51 -9.21 6.44
C THR A 61 10.03 -8.82 7.84
N ALA A 62 9.24 -9.68 8.50
CA ALA A 62 8.85 -9.44 9.89
C ALA A 62 10.06 -9.43 10.84
N VAL A 63 11.14 -10.14 10.51
CA VAL A 63 12.40 -10.13 11.27
C VAL A 63 13.07 -8.76 11.19
N GLU A 64 13.25 -8.21 9.99
CA GLU A 64 13.82 -6.87 9.82
C GLU A 64 12.97 -5.78 10.47
N VAL A 65 11.65 -5.97 10.50
CA VAL A 65 10.73 -5.04 11.18
C VAL A 65 10.98 -5.04 12.69
N VAL A 66 11.05 -6.22 13.34
CA VAL A 66 11.29 -6.27 14.79
C VAL A 66 12.67 -5.74 15.17
N GLU A 67 13.70 -6.07 14.40
CA GLU A 67 15.06 -5.56 14.61
C GLU A 67 15.11 -4.03 14.50
N THR A 68 14.47 -3.48 13.46
CA THR A 68 14.38 -2.03 13.25
C THR A 68 13.65 -1.33 14.40
N LEU A 69 12.48 -1.83 14.79
CA LEU A 69 11.69 -1.25 15.86
C LEU A 69 12.42 -1.34 17.21
N PHE A 70 13.04 -2.47 17.52
CA PHE A 70 13.83 -2.64 18.73
C PHE A 70 15.01 -1.67 18.78
N SER A 71 15.74 -1.54 17.66
CA SER A 71 16.83 -0.56 17.55
C SER A 71 16.33 0.89 17.73
N GLU A 72 15.21 1.25 17.10
CA GLU A 72 14.62 2.61 17.24
C GLU A 72 14.17 2.93 18.68
N HIS A 73 13.80 1.91 19.46
CA HIS A 73 13.40 2.04 20.88
C HIS A 73 14.56 1.82 21.86
N GLY A 74 15.76 1.50 21.39
CA GLY A 74 16.91 1.19 22.24
C GLY A 74 16.74 -0.11 23.05
N ILE A 75 15.96 -1.07 22.51
CA ILE A 75 15.74 -2.39 23.12
C ILE A 75 16.77 -3.36 22.54
N PRO A 76 17.32 -4.30 23.34
CA PRO A 76 18.23 -5.34 22.85
C PRO A 76 17.59 -6.18 21.74
N ALA A 77 18.40 -6.55 20.74
CA ALA A 77 17.93 -7.35 19.61
C ALA A 77 17.28 -8.67 20.06
N PRO A 78 16.19 -9.11 19.40
CA PRO A 78 15.53 -10.38 19.70
C PRO A 78 16.42 -11.56 19.29
N ASP A 79 16.15 -12.72 19.86
CA ASP A 79 16.69 -13.98 19.40
C ASP A 79 15.77 -14.59 18.34
N THR A 80 16.24 -14.59 17.10
CA THR A 80 15.52 -15.11 15.94
C THR A 80 16.02 -16.47 15.49
N SER A 81 16.89 -17.11 16.27
CA SER A 81 17.48 -18.42 15.95
C SER A 81 16.45 -19.56 15.85
N GLY A 82 15.26 -19.36 16.43
CA GLY A 82 14.12 -20.28 16.33
C GLY A 82 13.35 -20.20 15.01
N ILE A 83 13.71 -19.30 14.11
CA ILE A 83 13.09 -19.16 12.78
C ILE A 83 13.88 -20.05 11.80
N ILE A 84 13.27 -21.16 11.39
CA ILE A 84 13.87 -22.12 10.46
C ILE A 84 13.56 -21.77 9.00
N SER A 85 12.35 -21.25 8.73
CA SER A 85 11.89 -20.85 7.40
C SER A 85 11.58 -19.34 7.39
N PRO A 86 12.60 -18.49 7.18
CA PRO A 86 12.40 -17.04 7.23
C PRO A 86 11.22 -16.59 6.37
N PRO A 87 10.36 -15.71 6.89
CA PRO A 87 9.25 -15.20 6.12
C PRO A 87 9.73 -14.37 4.93
N PRO A 88 9.02 -14.37 3.79
CA PRO A 88 9.35 -13.52 2.66
C PRO A 88 9.19 -12.05 3.02
N ALA A 89 9.96 -11.19 2.37
CA ALA A 89 9.77 -9.77 2.46
C ALA A 89 8.41 -9.37 1.86
N GLN A 90 7.66 -8.52 2.55
CA GLN A 90 6.49 -7.87 1.96
C GLN A 90 6.94 -6.66 1.16
N HIS A 91 6.56 -6.62 -0.12
CA HIS A 91 6.93 -5.52 -1.00
C HIS A 91 6.42 -4.17 -0.49
N TYR A 92 5.20 -4.13 0.06
CA TYR A 92 4.56 -2.92 0.55
C TYR A 92 3.69 -3.25 1.75
N SER A 93 3.91 -2.56 2.85
CA SER A 93 3.11 -2.69 4.07
C SER A 93 3.03 -1.35 4.77
N VAL A 94 1.83 -0.95 5.15
CA VAL A 94 1.57 0.35 5.78
C VAL A 94 1.24 0.16 7.25
N GLN A 95 2.01 0.78 8.11
CA GLN A 95 1.62 1.07 9.48
C GLN A 95 0.76 2.34 9.43
N PHE A 96 -0.49 2.26 9.88
CA PHE A 96 -1.42 3.39 9.78
C PHE A 96 -2.19 3.61 11.07
N ASN A 97 -1.89 4.69 11.79
CA ASN A 97 -2.52 5.06 13.07
C ASN A 97 -2.57 3.90 14.08
N GLU A 98 -1.57 3.05 14.07
CA GLU A 98 -1.42 1.93 14.99
C GLU A 98 -0.11 2.07 15.77
N THR A 99 -0.04 1.40 16.93
CA THR A 99 1.21 1.36 17.69
C THR A 99 2.25 0.50 16.98
N ASP A 100 3.53 0.76 17.27
CA ASP A 100 4.61 -0.11 16.76
C ASP A 100 4.43 -1.56 17.22
N LEU A 101 3.87 -1.74 18.43
CA LEU A 101 3.56 -3.07 18.95
C LEU A 101 2.47 -3.76 18.14
N ASP A 102 1.35 -3.10 17.86
CA ASP A 102 0.24 -3.68 17.09
C ASP A 102 0.70 -4.00 15.67
N TYR A 103 1.47 -3.08 15.04
CA TYR A 103 2.07 -3.33 13.73
C TYR A 103 2.96 -4.58 13.74
N LEU A 104 3.86 -4.70 14.71
CA LEU A 104 4.75 -5.86 14.85
C LEU A 104 3.97 -7.15 15.08
N LEU A 105 3.01 -7.14 16.01
CA LEU A 105 2.22 -8.33 16.35
C LEU A 105 1.43 -8.86 15.16
N ARG A 106 0.75 -7.98 14.40
CA ARG A 106 0.03 -8.44 13.22
C ARG A 106 0.95 -8.97 12.12
N ARG A 107 2.19 -8.44 11.99
CA ARG A 107 3.20 -8.98 11.08
C ARG A 107 3.65 -10.38 11.52
N PHE A 108 3.85 -10.60 12.82
CA PHE A 108 4.15 -11.92 13.36
C PHE A 108 3.01 -12.90 13.12
N GLU A 109 1.77 -12.49 13.39
CA GLU A 109 0.57 -13.30 13.16
C GLU A 109 0.36 -13.64 11.68
N GLU A 110 0.67 -12.74 10.77
CA GLU A 110 0.59 -12.96 9.31
C GLU A 110 1.61 -13.99 8.84
N ASP A 111 2.81 -13.94 9.40
CA ASP A 111 3.94 -14.79 9.02
C ASP A 111 4.06 -16.08 9.86
N GLY A 112 3.13 -16.28 10.82
CA GLY A 112 3.09 -17.48 11.68
C GLY A 112 4.18 -17.50 12.73
N LEU A 113 4.75 -16.35 13.07
CA LEU A 113 5.80 -16.23 14.08
C LEU A 113 5.18 -16.12 15.47
N PHE A 114 5.61 -16.96 16.38
CA PHE A 114 5.26 -16.88 17.79
C PHE A 114 6.47 -16.47 18.63
N TYR A 115 6.23 -15.97 19.84
CA TYR A 115 7.29 -15.42 20.66
C TYR A 115 7.07 -15.66 22.15
N TRP A 116 8.14 -15.62 22.91
CA TRP A 116 8.15 -15.67 24.38
C TRP A 116 9.37 -14.92 24.93
N PHE A 117 9.44 -14.81 26.26
CA PHE A 117 10.56 -14.17 26.92
C PHE A 117 11.28 -15.17 27.82
N SER A 118 12.61 -15.18 27.75
CA SER A 118 13.47 -15.77 28.78
C SER A 118 14.01 -14.68 29.69
N HIS A 119 14.27 -15.04 30.94
CA HIS A 119 14.79 -14.15 31.95
C HIS A 119 16.10 -14.69 32.51
N GLU A 120 17.10 -13.82 32.59
CA GLU A 120 18.42 -14.08 33.17
C GLU A 120 18.69 -13.00 34.22
N ASP A 121 19.80 -13.12 34.98
CA ASP A 121 20.17 -12.09 35.96
C ASP A 121 20.30 -10.71 35.28
N GLY A 122 19.46 -9.77 35.69
CA GLY A 122 19.47 -8.39 35.22
C GLY A 122 18.89 -8.13 33.83
N SER A 123 18.49 -9.15 33.10
CA SER A 123 17.98 -8.99 31.72
C SER A 123 16.83 -9.94 31.36
N HIS A 124 16.11 -9.61 30.32
CA HIS A 124 15.19 -10.52 29.65
C HIS A 124 15.40 -10.43 28.14
N LYS A 125 15.13 -11.51 27.44
CA LYS A 125 15.34 -11.65 26.00
C LYS A 125 14.06 -12.11 25.31
N LEU A 126 13.69 -11.45 24.22
CA LEU A 126 12.62 -11.89 23.32
C LEU A 126 13.16 -13.01 22.42
N HIS A 127 12.49 -14.14 22.38
CA HIS A 127 12.71 -15.22 21.43
C HIS A 127 11.58 -15.24 20.42
N VAL A 128 11.91 -15.45 19.15
CA VAL A 128 10.94 -15.54 18.04
C VAL A 128 11.20 -16.84 17.29
N ALA A 129 10.14 -17.58 16.99
CA ALA A 129 10.22 -18.85 16.25
C ALA A 129 9.04 -19.02 15.29
N ASP A 130 9.24 -19.90 14.29
CA ASP A 130 8.22 -20.32 13.32
C ASP A 130 7.87 -21.80 13.41
N SER A 131 8.61 -22.53 14.21
CA SER A 131 8.50 -24.00 14.29
C SER A 131 8.74 -24.54 15.71
N ALA A 132 8.30 -25.78 15.94
CA ALA A 132 8.48 -26.46 17.22
C ALA A 132 9.97 -26.69 17.61
N SER A 133 10.88 -26.64 16.65
CA SER A 133 12.32 -26.73 16.92
C SER A 133 12.90 -25.51 17.63
N GLY A 134 12.20 -24.37 17.56
CA GLY A 134 12.59 -23.14 18.26
C GLY A 134 12.36 -23.16 19.76
N TRP A 135 11.60 -24.13 20.30
CA TRP A 135 11.40 -24.24 21.74
C TRP A 135 12.70 -24.49 22.49
N LEU A 136 12.92 -23.78 23.56
CA LEU A 136 14.10 -23.94 24.39
C LEU A 136 14.06 -25.26 25.15
N GLY A 137 15.23 -25.79 25.50
CA GLY A 137 15.37 -26.93 26.41
C GLY A 137 14.77 -26.66 27.79
N PRO A 138 14.92 -27.57 28.74
CA PRO A 138 14.43 -27.39 30.11
C PRO A 138 14.90 -26.09 30.74
N SER A 139 14.19 -25.62 31.78
CA SER A 139 14.61 -24.46 32.54
C SER A 139 16.04 -24.62 33.09
N PRO A 140 16.88 -23.57 33.01
CA PRO A 140 18.18 -23.58 33.70
C PRO A 140 18.06 -23.90 35.20
N ALA A 141 16.94 -23.47 35.82
CA ALA A 141 16.64 -23.77 37.22
C ALA A 141 16.39 -25.27 37.49
N ALA A 142 16.14 -26.08 36.44
CA ALA A 142 15.98 -27.52 36.54
C ALA A 142 17.30 -28.28 36.61
N GLN A 143 18.44 -27.61 36.55
CA GLN A 143 19.79 -28.23 36.61
C GLN A 143 20.01 -29.38 35.60
N GLY A 144 19.36 -29.29 34.43
CA GLY A 144 19.43 -30.28 33.35
C GLY A 144 18.38 -31.40 33.42
N GLU A 145 17.60 -31.49 34.49
CA GLU A 145 16.47 -32.43 34.57
C GLU A 145 15.22 -31.84 33.90
N GLY A 146 14.88 -32.34 32.69
CA GLY A 146 13.69 -31.95 31.96
C GLY A 146 12.41 -32.60 32.49
N THR A 147 12.48 -33.38 33.55
CA THR A 147 11.34 -34.14 34.09
C THR A 147 10.69 -33.45 35.29
N VAL A 148 9.36 -33.46 35.35
CA VAL A 148 8.59 -32.91 36.48
C VAL A 148 7.60 -33.94 36.98
N ARG A 149 7.68 -34.22 38.28
CA ARG A 149 6.75 -35.19 38.91
C ARG A 149 5.32 -34.70 38.83
N LEU A 150 4.42 -35.53 38.37
CA LEU A 150 2.98 -35.36 38.46
C LEU A 150 2.47 -36.16 39.66
N ALA A 151 1.81 -35.48 40.60
CA ALA A 151 1.23 -36.08 41.79
C ALA A 151 -0.08 -35.41 42.12
N GLN A 152 -1.12 -35.86 41.47
CA GLN A 152 -2.45 -35.24 41.54
C GLN A 152 -2.98 -35.31 42.99
N GLY A 153 -3.50 -34.18 43.47
CA GLY A 153 -4.04 -34.04 44.82
C GLY A 153 -3.00 -34.05 45.94
N SER A 154 -1.69 -34.06 45.63
CA SER A 154 -0.63 -33.98 46.64
C SER A 154 -0.43 -32.53 47.15
N SER A 155 -0.14 -32.43 48.43
CA SER A 155 0.29 -31.16 49.07
C SER A 155 1.81 -30.94 49.05
N ASP A 156 2.57 -31.91 48.54
CA ASP A 156 4.03 -31.81 48.46
C ASP A 156 4.49 -30.70 47.54
N ARG A 157 5.72 -30.23 47.71
CA ARG A 157 6.33 -29.14 46.93
C ARG A 157 7.04 -29.64 45.68
N ASN A 158 7.23 -28.75 44.70
CA ASN A 158 8.01 -28.98 43.47
C ASN A 158 7.46 -30.02 42.49
N HIS A 159 6.14 -30.15 42.36
CA HIS A 159 5.53 -30.99 41.35
C HIS A 159 4.24 -30.41 40.79
N ILE A 160 3.72 -31.07 39.76
CA ILE A 160 2.43 -30.77 39.16
C ILE A 160 1.35 -31.39 40.03
N ASN A 161 0.42 -30.59 40.53
CA ASN A 161 -0.66 -31.01 41.42
C ASN A 161 -1.93 -31.37 40.64
N ASP A 162 -2.21 -30.67 39.52
CA ASP A 162 -3.33 -30.93 38.64
C ASP A 162 -2.88 -30.98 37.18
N TRP A 163 -3.48 -31.92 36.43
CA TRP A 163 -3.20 -32.12 35.02
C TRP A 163 -4.51 -32.45 34.30
N ALA A 164 -4.99 -31.54 33.46
CA ALA A 164 -6.19 -31.72 32.65
C ALA A 164 -5.87 -31.51 31.17
N ARG A 165 -6.00 -32.56 30.37
CA ARG A 165 -5.81 -32.50 28.91
C ARG A 165 -7.16 -32.25 28.23
N ARG A 166 -7.22 -31.26 27.35
CA ARG A 166 -8.38 -30.87 26.59
C ARG A 166 -8.16 -31.09 25.11
N PHE A 167 -9.06 -31.82 24.48
CA PHE A 167 -9.13 -31.95 23.04
C PHE A 167 -10.30 -31.11 22.50
N SER A 168 -9.99 -30.15 21.67
CA SER A 168 -11.00 -29.28 21.05
C SER A 168 -11.31 -29.75 19.63
N TYR A 169 -12.59 -29.69 19.23
CA TYR A 169 -12.96 -29.89 17.85
C TYR A 169 -12.43 -28.75 17.00
N VAL A 170 -11.77 -29.07 15.88
CA VAL A 170 -11.22 -28.10 14.94
C VAL A 170 -11.77 -28.33 13.54
N PRO A 171 -12.01 -27.28 12.74
CA PRO A 171 -12.36 -27.40 11.33
C PRO A 171 -11.32 -28.19 10.56
N GLY A 172 -11.78 -29.05 9.63
CA GLY A 172 -10.91 -29.99 8.94
C GLY A 172 -10.23 -29.43 7.70
N GLN A 173 -10.61 -28.22 7.26
CA GLN A 173 -10.00 -27.61 6.09
C GLN A 173 -10.16 -26.10 6.08
N ARG A 174 -9.24 -25.45 5.39
CA ARG A 174 -9.24 -24.01 5.19
C ARG A 174 -8.95 -23.67 3.74
N ALA A 175 -9.66 -22.67 3.23
CA ALA A 175 -9.48 -22.13 1.89
C ALA A 175 -9.55 -20.60 1.93
N GLY A 176 -8.99 -19.96 0.92
CA GLY A 176 -9.11 -18.52 0.74
C GLY A 176 -8.86 -18.15 -0.70
N ALA A 177 -9.29 -16.97 -1.12
CA ALA A 177 -9.03 -16.47 -2.45
C ALA A 177 -8.75 -14.97 -2.42
N ASP A 178 -8.10 -14.46 -3.46
CA ASP A 178 -7.93 -13.02 -3.68
C ASP A 178 -7.92 -12.72 -5.18
N TRP A 179 -8.05 -11.45 -5.53
CA TRP A 179 -7.98 -10.98 -6.90
C TRP A 179 -6.57 -10.46 -7.22
N ASN A 180 -5.95 -10.99 -8.26
CA ASN A 180 -4.71 -10.45 -8.81
C ASN A 180 -4.97 -9.78 -10.16
N PHE A 181 -4.65 -8.50 -10.27
CA PHE A 181 -4.85 -7.72 -11.50
C PHE A 181 -3.74 -7.95 -12.54
N GLU A 182 -2.55 -8.38 -12.13
CA GLU A 182 -1.41 -8.64 -13.05
C GLU A 182 -1.63 -9.93 -13.85
N THR A 183 -2.32 -10.88 -13.26
CA THR A 183 -2.85 -12.09 -13.90
C THR A 183 -4.37 -12.10 -13.72
N PRO A 184 -5.14 -11.31 -14.51
CA PRO A 184 -6.54 -11.04 -14.21
C PRO A 184 -7.35 -12.29 -13.94
N GLY A 185 -7.64 -12.54 -12.66
CA GLY A 185 -8.33 -13.74 -12.21
C GLY A 185 -8.29 -13.89 -10.70
N MET A 186 -9.07 -14.86 -10.23
CA MET A 186 -8.99 -15.32 -8.86
C MET A 186 -7.71 -16.12 -8.68
N VAL A 187 -6.87 -15.74 -7.73
CA VAL A 187 -5.83 -16.62 -7.22
C VAL A 187 -6.56 -17.72 -6.45
N PRO A 188 -6.55 -18.97 -6.92
CA PRO A 188 -7.24 -20.04 -6.22
C PRO A 188 -6.56 -20.24 -4.88
N GLY A 189 -7.32 -20.09 -3.82
CA GLY A 189 -6.88 -20.51 -2.51
C GLY A 189 -6.75 -22.03 -2.52
N THR A 190 -5.54 -22.52 -2.38
CA THR A 190 -5.32 -23.94 -2.19
C THR A 190 -5.97 -24.36 -0.89
N MET A 191 -6.79 -25.38 -0.97
CA MET A 191 -7.40 -25.99 0.21
C MET A 191 -6.31 -26.74 0.99
N THR A 192 -6.09 -26.33 2.23
CA THR A 192 -5.14 -27.01 3.12
C THR A 192 -5.93 -27.83 4.14
N PRO A 193 -5.88 -29.16 4.07
CA PRO A 193 -6.51 -30.02 5.05
C PRO A 193 -5.75 -29.98 6.38
N SER A 194 -6.49 -30.09 7.48
CA SER A 194 -5.91 -30.24 8.80
C SER A 194 -5.28 -31.64 8.99
N LEU A 195 -4.16 -31.69 9.70
CA LEU A 195 -3.55 -32.95 10.15
C LEU A 195 -4.34 -33.60 11.29
N VAL A 196 -5.18 -32.82 11.98
CA VAL A 196 -6.06 -33.33 13.05
C VAL A 196 -7.29 -33.98 12.43
N GLN A 197 -7.36 -35.31 12.53
CA GLN A 197 -8.45 -36.09 11.98
C GLN A 197 -9.62 -36.17 12.98
N MET A 198 -10.75 -35.59 12.63
CA MET A 198 -11.96 -35.61 13.46
C MET A 198 -13.19 -35.98 12.62
N PRO A 199 -14.21 -36.58 13.23
CA PRO A 199 -15.46 -36.94 12.51
C PRO A 199 -16.08 -35.73 11.84
N ASP A 200 -16.39 -35.83 10.53
CA ASP A 200 -17.04 -34.80 9.72
C ASP A 200 -16.26 -33.44 9.64
N ALA A 201 -15.02 -33.39 10.13
CA ALA A 201 -14.25 -32.16 10.13
C ALA A 201 -13.98 -31.62 8.71
N THR A 202 -13.80 -32.50 7.72
CA THR A 202 -13.63 -32.14 6.30
C THR A 202 -14.85 -31.45 5.69
N LYS A 203 -16.04 -31.59 6.30
CA LYS A 203 -17.23 -30.84 5.92
C LYS A 203 -17.27 -29.42 6.49
N ARG A 204 -16.33 -29.08 7.36
CA ARG A 204 -16.21 -27.77 8.04
C ARG A 204 -15.05 -27.03 7.44
N GLU A 205 -15.35 -26.22 6.42
CA GLU A 205 -14.38 -25.35 5.77
C GLU A 205 -14.47 -23.94 6.34
N LEU A 206 -13.32 -23.34 6.58
CA LEU A 206 -13.19 -21.90 6.84
C LEU A 206 -12.68 -21.22 5.58
N TYR A 207 -13.57 -20.48 4.89
CA TYR A 207 -13.26 -19.72 3.69
C TYR A 207 -13.02 -18.24 4.02
N GLU A 208 -12.00 -17.65 3.41
CA GLU A 208 -11.64 -16.24 3.59
C GLU A 208 -11.49 -15.53 2.25
N TYR A 209 -12.12 -14.35 2.12
CA TYR A 209 -11.95 -13.42 1.02
C TYR A 209 -12.04 -11.97 1.53
N PRO A 210 -11.12 -11.07 1.14
CA PRO A 210 -9.85 -11.31 0.45
C PRO A 210 -8.84 -12.01 1.38
N ALA A 211 -8.14 -13.01 0.84
CA ALA A 211 -7.16 -13.78 1.61
C ALA A 211 -5.76 -13.13 1.66
N ARG A 212 -5.55 -12.02 0.93
CA ARG A 212 -4.30 -11.24 0.85
C ARG A 212 -3.14 -12.05 0.27
N ILE A 213 -3.41 -12.73 -0.83
CA ILE A 213 -2.48 -13.57 -1.57
C ILE A 213 -2.39 -13.07 -3.00
N ARG A 214 -1.21 -13.11 -3.59
CA ARG A 214 -0.96 -12.68 -4.98
C ARG A 214 -0.60 -13.85 -5.88
N THR A 215 0.01 -14.90 -5.31
CA THR A 215 0.44 -16.09 -6.04
C THR A 215 -0.07 -17.36 -5.37
N VAL A 216 0.04 -18.49 -6.06
CA VAL A 216 -0.35 -19.80 -5.53
C VAL A 216 0.54 -20.19 -4.35
N GLU A 217 1.84 -19.90 -4.42
CA GLU A 217 2.80 -20.17 -3.35
C GLU A 217 2.49 -19.37 -2.07
N GLU A 218 2.13 -18.09 -2.22
CA GLU A 218 1.67 -17.26 -1.10
C GLU A 218 0.37 -17.85 -0.49
N ALA A 219 -0.54 -18.36 -1.35
CA ALA A 219 -1.77 -19.00 -0.92
C ALA A 219 -1.51 -20.26 -0.10
N GLU A 220 -0.68 -21.16 -0.59
CA GLU A 220 -0.31 -22.40 0.10
C GLU A 220 0.29 -22.12 1.47
N ARG A 221 1.25 -21.21 1.54
CA ARG A 221 1.87 -20.80 2.80
C ARG A 221 0.85 -20.20 3.77
N ALA A 222 0.05 -19.23 3.32
CA ALA A 222 -0.92 -18.54 4.16
C ALA A 222 -1.96 -19.53 4.72
N GLN A 223 -2.50 -20.43 3.90
CA GLN A 223 -3.48 -21.42 4.34
C GLN A 223 -2.87 -22.45 5.28
N LYS A 224 -1.62 -22.90 5.02
CA LYS A 224 -0.89 -23.77 5.93
C LYS A 224 -0.74 -23.15 7.32
N LEU A 225 -0.24 -21.92 7.43
CA LEU A 225 -0.09 -21.22 8.71
C LEU A 225 -1.40 -21.07 9.45
N ARG A 226 -2.48 -20.75 8.75
CA ARG A 226 -3.81 -20.61 9.36
C ARG A 226 -4.38 -21.94 9.83
N THR A 227 -4.10 -23.03 9.12
CA THR A 227 -4.49 -24.38 9.54
C THR A 227 -3.70 -24.79 10.79
N GLN A 228 -2.39 -24.54 10.80
CA GLN A 228 -1.54 -24.80 11.98
C GLN A 228 -1.98 -24.01 13.21
N ALA A 229 -2.43 -22.75 13.04
CA ALA A 229 -2.97 -21.97 14.16
C ALA A 229 -4.21 -22.63 14.80
N ILE A 230 -5.07 -23.22 13.99
CA ILE A 230 -6.27 -23.96 14.47
C ILE A 230 -5.83 -25.27 15.13
N GLU A 231 -4.87 -25.99 14.54
CA GLU A 231 -4.36 -27.24 15.07
C GLU A 231 -3.68 -27.08 16.44
N ALA A 232 -3.02 -25.93 16.66
CA ALA A 232 -2.44 -25.59 17.95
C ALA A 232 -3.48 -25.44 19.09
N ASP A 233 -4.76 -25.27 18.76
CA ASP A 233 -5.86 -25.23 19.73
C ASP A 233 -6.42 -26.60 20.10
N HIS A 234 -6.09 -27.64 19.31
CA HIS A 234 -6.71 -28.94 19.44
C HIS A 234 -6.35 -29.63 20.73
N ASP A 235 -5.06 -29.73 21.04
CA ASP A 235 -4.51 -30.52 22.13
C ASP A 235 -3.79 -29.61 23.12
N ARG A 236 -4.45 -29.30 24.22
CA ARG A 236 -3.95 -28.40 25.26
C ARG A 236 -4.05 -29.03 26.63
N VAL A 237 -3.05 -28.75 27.44
CA VAL A 237 -2.98 -29.16 28.84
C VAL A 237 -3.11 -27.94 29.73
N PHE A 238 -3.93 -28.05 30.76
CA PHE A 238 -4.09 -27.09 31.82
C PHE A 238 -3.69 -27.75 33.13
N GLY A 239 -2.89 -27.06 33.92
CA GLY A 239 -2.44 -27.61 35.18
C GLY A 239 -2.18 -26.57 36.25
N SER A 240 -2.11 -27.03 37.49
CA SER A 240 -1.56 -26.28 38.61
C SER A 240 -0.33 -26.97 39.17
N SER A 241 0.61 -26.20 39.69
CA SER A 241 1.90 -26.72 40.12
C SER A 241 2.49 -25.85 41.25
N THR A 242 3.30 -26.51 42.08
CA THR A 242 4.21 -25.87 43.00
C THR A 242 5.66 -25.89 42.49
N SER A 243 5.89 -26.48 41.33
CA SER A 243 7.22 -26.51 40.69
C SER A 243 7.61 -25.12 40.16
N ARG A 244 8.82 -24.70 40.50
CA ARG A 244 9.36 -23.38 40.09
C ARG A 244 10.07 -23.41 38.73
N ILE A 245 10.30 -24.61 38.17
CA ILE A 245 11.04 -24.80 36.91
C ILE A 245 10.17 -24.70 35.65
N LEU A 246 8.84 -24.55 35.80
CA LEU A 246 7.93 -24.41 34.67
C LEU A 246 7.99 -22.98 34.10
N GLU A 247 8.56 -22.81 32.92
CA GLU A 247 8.79 -21.54 32.24
C GLU A 247 8.18 -21.53 30.85
N ALA A 248 7.59 -20.40 30.45
CA ALA A 248 7.06 -20.23 29.10
C ALA A 248 8.17 -20.41 28.02
N GLY A 249 7.85 -21.13 26.95
CA GLY A 249 8.77 -21.44 25.86
C GLY A 249 9.78 -22.55 26.14
N ARG A 250 9.69 -23.20 27.31
CA ARG A 250 10.63 -24.27 27.70
C ARG A 250 9.94 -25.63 27.76
N ARG A 251 10.72 -26.65 27.42
CA ARG A 251 10.30 -28.06 27.37
C ARG A 251 10.35 -28.70 28.74
N PHE A 252 9.42 -29.61 29.01
CA PHE A 252 9.40 -30.48 30.19
C PHE A 252 8.65 -31.77 29.87
N THR A 253 8.95 -32.83 30.63
CA THR A 253 8.26 -34.10 30.52
C THR A 253 7.67 -34.49 31.89
N PRO A 254 6.34 -34.64 32.01
CA PRO A 254 5.73 -35.13 33.23
C PRO A 254 6.07 -36.60 33.47
N PHE A 255 6.16 -37.02 34.72
CA PHE A 255 6.23 -38.41 35.09
C PHE A 255 5.46 -38.72 36.38
N GLU A 256 4.94 -39.92 36.49
CA GLU A 256 4.25 -40.39 37.68
C GLU A 256 5.05 -41.45 38.39
N VAL A 257 5.18 -41.34 39.72
CA VAL A 257 5.84 -42.37 40.54
C VAL A 257 4.93 -43.56 40.81
N ALA A 258 3.62 -43.27 40.95
CA ALA A 258 2.60 -44.28 41.22
C ALA A 258 2.30 -45.18 39.99
N HIS A 259 2.49 -44.64 38.81
CA HIS A 259 2.21 -45.29 37.53
C HIS A 259 3.37 -45.09 36.54
N PRO A 260 4.52 -45.72 36.79
CA PRO A 260 5.70 -45.54 35.95
C PRO A 260 5.54 -46.05 34.52
N GLU A 261 4.50 -46.85 34.26
CA GLU A 261 4.11 -47.32 32.93
C GLU A 261 3.47 -46.26 32.08
N HIS A 262 2.96 -45.16 32.65
CA HIS A 262 2.40 -44.02 31.91
C HIS A 262 3.55 -43.17 31.32
N ALA A 263 3.79 -43.35 30.04
CA ALA A 263 4.72 -42.51 29.30
C ALA A 263 4.05 -41.24 28.81
N TYR A 264 4.44 -40.13 29.38
CA TYR A 264 4.02 -38.81 28.89
C TYR A 264 4.95 -38.33 27.78
N GLU A 265 4.39 -37.71 26.76
CA GLU A 265 5.18 -36.98 25.76
C GLU A 265 5.75 -35.68 26.34
N GLU A 266 6.79 -35.16 25.71
CA GLU A 266 7.37 -33.86 26.06
C GLU A 266 6.39 -32.73 25.74
N HIS A 267 6.24 -31.78 26.64
CA HIS A 267 5.39 -30.63 26.52
C HIS A 267 6.16 -29.30 26.62
N VAL A 268 5.56 -28.22 26.16
CA VAL A 268 6.07 -26.86 26.30
C VAL A 268 5.03 -25.99 26.98
N ILE A 269 5.49 -25.21 27.95
CA ILE A 269 4.64 -24.19 28.60
C ILE A 269 4.43 -23.04 27.63
N ILE A 270 3.17 -22.72 27.32
CA ILE A 270 2.79 -21.59 26.48
C ILE A 270 2.21 -20.41 27.27
N ARG A 271 1.78 -20.68 28.51
CA ARG A 271 1.33 -19.68 29.46
C ARG A 271 1.60 -20.15 30.88
N ALA A 272 2.09 -19.26 31.72
CA ALA A 272 2.22 -19.51 33.15
C ALA A 272 1.76 -18.28 33.95
N SER A 273 0.99 -18.52 35.00
CA SER A 273 0.60 -17.52 35.98
C SER A 273 1.16 -17.92 37.32
N HIS A 274 1.99 -17.09 37.91
CA HIS A 274 2.62 -17.34 39.20
C HIS A 274 1.98 -16.50 40.29
N ASN A 275 1.64 -17.12 41.40
CA ASN A 275 1.18 -16.47 42.60
C ASN A 275 2.16 -16.77 43.74
N ILE A 276 2.71 -15.73 44.31
CA ILE A 276 3.73 -15.81 45.34
C ILE A 276 3.30 -14.90 46.51
N VAL A 277 3.25 -15.46 47.70
CA VAL A 277 2.96 -14.72 48.93
C VAL A 277 4.09 -15.01 49.89
N ASP A 278 4.82 -13.96 50.30
CA ASP A 278 5.88 -14.05 51.31
C ASP A 278 5.57 -13.03 52.41
N LEU A 279 5.17 -13.54 53.54
CA LEU A 279 4.88 -12.79 54.76
C LEU A 279 5.94 -13.01 55.86
N SER A 280 7.12 -13.48 55.51
CA SER A 280 8.21 -13.79 56.44
C SER A 280 8.69 -12.60 57.27
N TYR A 281 8.37 -11.36 56.83
CA TYR A 281 8.66 -10.12 57.59
C TYR A 281 7.65 -9.84 58.70
N GLU A 282 6.53 -10.55 58.75
CA GLU A 282 5.52 -10.40 59.82
C GLU A 282 5.80 -11.35 60.97
N THR A 283 5.60 -10.88 62.23
CA THR A 283 5.95 -11.63 63.45
C THR A 283 5.21 -12.97 63.57
N ASN A 284 4.06 -13.14 62.91
CA ASN A 284 3.29 -14.39 62.86
C ASN A 284 2.97 -14.79 61.43
N GLY A 285 3.84 -14.40 60.46
CA GLY A 285 3.66 -14.73 59.08
C GLY A 285 3.73 -16.24 58.82
N ASN A 286 2.90 -16.71 57.92
CA ASN A 286 2.96 -18.09 57.43
C ASN A 286 4.24 -18.30 56.59
N GLU A 287 4.64 -19.56 56.36
CA GLU A 287 5.68 -19.87 55.41
C GLU A 287 5.31 -19.32 53.99
N PRO A 288 6.33 -18.88 53.23
CA PRO A 288 6.09 -18.42 51.87
C PRO A 288 5.35 -19.45 51.00
N GLU A 289 4.26 -19.02 50.36
CA GLU A 289 3.48 -19.83 49.47
C GLU A 289 3.81 -19.52 48.00
N TYR A 290 4.01 -20.56 47.21
CA TYR A 290 4.18 -20.47 45.78
C TYR A 290 3.26 -21.45 45.07
N ARG A 291 2.51 -20.95 44.08
CA ARG A 291 1.71 -21.75 43.19
C ARG A 291 1.72 -21.13 41.79
N ASN A 292 1.72 -21.99 40.77
CA ASN A 292 1.49 -21.55 39.41
C ASN A 292 0.32 -22.31 38.78
N HIS A 293 -0.28 -21.66 37.80
CA HIS A 293 -1.21 -22.28 36.86
C HIS A 293 -0.59 -22.16 35.48
N PHE A 294 -0.60 -23.23 34.73
CA PHE A 294 0.01 -23.24 33.42
C PHE A 294 -0.90 -23.82 32.34
N GLU A 295 -0.61 -23.43 31.10
CA GLU A 295 -1.12 -24.02 29.88
C GLU A 295 0.06 -24.52 29.06
N ALA A 296 -0.05 -25.75 28.55
CA ALA A 296 0.99 -26.40 27.78
C ALA A 296 0.44 -27.07 26.52
N ILE A 297 1.31 -27.29 25.56
CA ILE A 297 1.04 -28.07 24.35
C ILE A 297 2.13 -29.14 24.18
N PRO A 298 1.86 -30.20 23.41
CA PRO A 298 2.93 -31.15 23.04
C PRO A 298 4.09 -30.41 22.35
N ALA A 299 5.33 -30.71 22.74
CA ALA A 299 6.53 -30.00 22.24
C ALA A 299 6.74 -30.12 20.73
N ARG A 300 6.12 -31.08 20.08
CA ARG A 300 6.11 -31.28 18.61
C ARG A 300 5.22 -30.28 17.87
N VAL A 301 4.33 -29.56 18.57
CA VAL A 301 3.37 -28.62 17.97
C VAL A 301 3.94 -27.22 18.00
N PRO A 302 4.02 -26.50 16.87
CA PRO A 302 4.34 -25.08 16.86
C PRO A 302 3.14 -24.26 17.38
N LEU A 303 3.41 -23.21 18.12
CA LEU A 303 2.37 -22.27 18.57
C LEU A 303 2.10 -21.22 17.51
N THR A 304 1.77 -21.64 16.29
CA THR A 304 1.42 -20.71 15.22
C THR A 304 0.26 -19.81 15.67
N PRO A 305 0.42 -18.47 15.64
CA PRO A 305 -0.57 -17.57 16.19
C PRO A 305 -1.79 -17.42 15.27
N HIS A 306 -2.96 -17.18 15.88
CA HIS A 306 -4.11 -16.65 15.17
C HIS A 306 -3.91 -15.18 14.81
N ARG A 307 -4.56 -14.72 13.75
CA ARG A 307 -4.62 -13.29 13.39
C ARG A 307 -5.66 -12.59 14.27
N THR A 308 -5.25 -12.16 15.45
CA THR A 308 -6.11 -11.52 16.45
C THR A 308 -5.88 -10.01 16.54
N THR A 309 -4.69 -9.55 16.21
CA THR A 309 -4.37 -8.12 16.21
C THR A 309 -5.14 -7.41 15.11
N LYS A 310 -5.88 -6.38 15.49
CA LYS A 310 -6.74 -5.64 14.57
C LYS A 310 -5.89 -4.94 13.52
N ARG A 311 -6.17 -5.23 12.25
CA ARG A 311 -5.57 -4.52 11.15
C ARG A 311 -6.20 -3.13 10.98
N PRO A 312 -5.42 -2.06 10.76
CA PRO A 312 -5.98 -0.75 10.47
C PRO A 312 -6.77 -0.76 9.16
N ARG A 313 -7.82 0.03 9.12
CA ARG A 313 -8.65 0.22 7.92
C ARG A 313 -8.79 1.71 7.63
N ILE A 314 -8.73 2.04 6.35
CA ILE A 314 -9.01 3.39 5.85
C ILE A 314 -10.35 3.33 5.12
N GLU A 315 -11.41 3.77 5.80
CA GLU A 315 -12.78 3.66 5.29
C GLU A 315 -13.13 4.75 4.26
N GLY A 316 -12.41 5.86 4.29
CA GLY A 316 -12.63 6.99 3.37
C GLY A 316 -11.57 7.07 2.28
N THR A 317 -11.63 8.17 1.53
CA THR A 317 -10.57 8.55 0.58
C THR A 317 -9.53 9.43 1.26
N GLN A 318 -8.31 9.39 0.75
CA GLN A 318 -7.22 10.27 1.20
C GLN A 318 -6.58 11.00 0.03
N VAL A 319 -5.98 12.12 0.35
CA VAL A 319 -5.17 12.90 -0.58
C VAL A 319 -3.76 12.30 -0.64
N ALA A 320 -3.22 12.18 -1.84
CA ALA A 320 -1.81 11.89 -2.08
C ALA A 320 -1.29 12.79 -3.20
N ILE A 321 0.03 12.90 -3.27
CA ILE A 321 0.70 13.65 -4.34
C ILE A 321 1.46 12.65 -5.21
N VAL A 322 1.37 12.82 -6.53
CA VAL A 322 2.12 11.98 -7.47
C VAL A 322 3.61 12.22 -7.30
N ALA A 323 4.35 11.15 -7.08
CA ALA A 323 5.79 11.16 -6.87
C ALA A 323 6.54 10.54 -8.07
N GLY A 324 7.80 10.88 -8.21
CA GLY A 324 8.67 10.30 -9.24
C GLY A 324 10.08 10.90 -9.22
N PRO A 325 10.98 10.39 -10.09
CA PRO A 325 12.35 10.85 -10.16
C PRO A 325 12.48 12.34 -10.47
N GLU A 326 13.51 12.96 -9.93
CA GLU A 326 13.83 14.36 -10.21
C GLU A 326 14.03 14.60 -11.70
N GLY A 327 13.47 15.69 -12.24
CA GLY A 327 13.56 16.04 -13.65
C GLY A 327 12.57 15.30 -14.56
N GLU A 328 11.75 14.37 -14.03
CA GLU A 328 10.64 13.77 -14.76
C GLU A 328 9.31 14.47 -14.44
N GLU A 329 8.43 14.52 -15.45
CA GLU A 329 7.07 15.04 -15.31
C GLU A 329 6.02 13.94 -15.29
N ILE A 330 6.28 12.82 -15.99
CA ILE A 330 5.36 11.71 -16.16
C ILE A 330 6.14 10.41 -15.93
N HIS A 331 5.76 9.65 -14.89
CA HIS A 331 6.48 8.43 -14.52
C HIS A 331 5.51 7.27 -14.29
N PRO A 332 4.97 6.64 -15.34
CA PRO A 332 4.15 5.45 -15.25
C PRO A 332 4.98 4.17 -15.46
N ASP A 333 4.40 3.04 -15.03
CA ASP A 333 4.83 1.72 -15.47
C ASP A 333 4.04 1.24 -16.72
N GLN A 334 4.26 -0.02 -17.11
CA GLN A 334 3.60 -0.65 -18.27
C GLN A 334 2.07 -0.78 -18.14
N TYR A 335 1.52 -0.71 -16.91
CA TYR A 335 0.09 -0.76 -16.62
C TYR A 335 -0.53 0.63 -16.41
N GLY A 336 0.24 1.69 -16.60
CA GLY A 336 -0.21 3.06 -16.31
C GLY A 336 -0.35 3.36 -14.81
N ARG A 337 0.30 2.56 -13.95
CA ARG A 337 0.39 2.82 -12.52
C ARG A 337 1.35 3.98 -12.27
N ILE A 338 1.14 4.69 -11.16
CA ILE A 338 1.96 5.81 -10.75
C ILE A 338 2.48 5.60 -9.33
N LYS A 339 3.48 6.37 -8.95
CA LYS A 339 4.02 6.42 -7.60
C LYS A 339 3.36 7.56 -6.82
N LEU A 340 3.14 7.35 -5.53
CA LEU A 340 2.46 8.32 -4.67
C LEU A 340 3.29 8.63 -3.43
N TRP A 341 3.18 9.87 -2.99
CA TRP A 341 3.59 10.29 -1.67
C TRP A 341 2.35 10.70 -0.86
N PHE A 342 2.22 10.13 0.35
CA PHE A 342 1.13 10.45 1.27
C PHE A 342 1.57 11.50 2.29
N PRO A 343 0.78 12.56 2.54
CA PRO A 343 1.14 13.63 3.49
C PRO A 343 1.41 13.16 4.93
N TRP A 344 0.83 12.03 5.33
CA TRP A 344 1.04 11.45 6.65
C TRP A 344 2.37 10.67 6.78
N ASP A 345 3.00 10.28 5.65
CA ASP A 345 4.30 9.60 5.69
C ASP A 345 5.44 10.61 5.93
N ARG A 346 5.85 10.72 7.17
CA ARG A 346 6.88 11.65 7.61
C ARG A 346 8.30 11.27 7.16
N LYS A 347 8.50 10.03 6.72
CA LYS A 347 9.79 9.49 6.27
C LYS A 347 9.90 9.42 4.75
N ALA A 348 8.86 9.84 4.01
CA ALA A 348 8.82 9.78 2.56
C ALA A 348 9.92 10.62 1.90
N LYS A 349 10.62 10.01 0.95
CA LYS A 349 11.62 10.69 0.11
C LYS A 349 10.98 11.54 -0.97
N LYS A 350 9.74 11.28 -1.32
CA LYS A 350 8.93 11.98 -2.34
C LYS A 350 9.42 11.79 -3.79
N ASP A 351 10.42 10.95 -3.99
CA ASP A 351 10.99 10.60 -5.31
C ASP A 351 10.41 9.32 -5.91
N GLY A 352 9.48 8.68 -5.20
CA GLY A 352 8.83 7.44 -5.62
C GLY A 352 9.63 6.16 -5.37
N THR A 353 10.82 6.23 -4.75
CA THR A 353 11.65 5.04 -4.47
C THR A 353 11.19 4.25 -3.26
N ASP A 354 10.44 4.87 -2.35
CA ASP A 354 9.99 4.33 -1.07
C ASP A 354 8.48 4.08 -1.02
N THR A 355 7.85 3.83 -2.16
CA THR A 355 6.42 3.57 -2.28
C THR A 355 6.13 2.54 -3.39
N CYS A 356 4.94 1.94 -3.37
CA CYS A 356 4.53 0.99 -4.40
C CYS A 356 3.99 1.67 -5.66
N TRP A 357 3.83 0.88 -6.73
CA TRP A 357 3.08 1.26 -7.91
C TRP A 357 1.57 1.19 -7.62
N VAL A 358 0.86 2.28 -7.87
CA VAL A 358 -0.57 2.42 -7.59
C VAL A 358 -1.36 2.56 -8.89
N ARG A 359 -2.38 1.71 -9.08
CA ARG A 359 -3.27 1.78 -10.24
C ARG A 359 -4.06 3.07 -10.26
N VAL A 360 -4.36 3.56 -11.47
CA VAL A 360 -5.19 4.75 -11.71
C VAL A 360 -6.50 4.32 -12.37
N SER A 361 -7.63 4.70 -11.78
CA SER A 361 -8.94 4.51 -12.37
C SER A 361 -9.09 5.44 -13.59
N GLN A 362 -9.51 4.87 -14.71
CA GLN A 362 -9.82 5.60 -15.94
C GLN A 362 -11.33 5.69 -16.11
N ALA A 363 -11.80 6.74 -16.79
CA ALA A 363 -13.23 6.93 -17.03
C ALA A 363 -13.83 5.82 -17.91
N TRP A 364 -13.02 5.19 -18.76
CA TRP A 364 -13.42 4.12 -19.65
C TRP A 364 -12.22 3.28 -20.05
N GLY A 365 -12.36 1.94 -20.17
CA GLY A 365 -11.25 1.07 -20.51
C GLY A 365 -11.71 -0.30 -21.00
N GLY A 366 -10.92 -0.90 -21.88
CA GLY A 366 -11.12 -2.23 -22.42
C GLY A 366 -9.84 -2.76 -23.05
N GLY A 367 -9.92 -3.86 -23.80
CA GLY A 367 -8.78 -4.45 -24.50
C GLY A 367 -8.31 -3.53 -25.63
N THR A 368 -7.27 -2.75 -25.40
CA THR A 368 -6.64 -1.80 -26.34
C THR A 368 -7.49 -0.59 -26.75
N TRP A 369 -8.57 -0.28 -26.01
CA TRP A 369 -9.42 0.90 -26.25
C TRP A 369 -9.88 1.54 -24.93
N GLY A 370 -10.25 2.81 -24.97
CA GLY A 370 -10.73 3.58 -23.82
C GLY A 370 -10.02 4.92 -23.63
N ALA A 371 -10.15 5.49 -22.46
CA ALA A 371 -9.43 6.69 -22.03
C ALA A 371 -8.11 6.30 -21.35
N GLN A 372 -7.04 7.04 -21.65
CA GLN A 372 -5.76 6.88 -20.99
C GLN A 372 -5.22 8.25 -20.60
N VAL A 373 -5.30 8.57 -19.31
CA VAL A 373 -4.75 9.81 -18.74
C VAL A 373 -3.86 9.46 -17.56
N ILE A 374 -2.59 9.84 -17.65
CA ILE A 374 -1.61 9.58 -16.59
C ILE A 374 -1.44 10.84 -15.75
N PRO A 375 -1.78 10.81 -14.45
CA PRO A 375 -1.49 11.93 -13.55
C PRO A 375 0.01 12.20 -13.48
N ARG A 376 0.39 13.49 -13.52
CA ARG A 376 1.79 13.91 -13.55
C ARG A 376 2.34 14.12 -12.15
N ILE A 377 3.67 14.03 -12.03
CA ILE A 377 4.40 14.30 -10.78
C ILE A 377 4.01 15.69 -10.24
N GLY A 378 3.72 15.76 -8.94
CA GLY A 378 3.27 16.97 -8.26
C GLY A 378 1.74 17.20 -8.27
N MET A 379 0.97 16.43 -9.05
CA MET A 379 -0.50 16.50 -9.01
C MET A 379 -1.04 15.90 -7.74
N GLU A 380 -2.07 16.52 -7.20
CA GLU A 380 -2.88 16.01 -6.09
C GLU A 380 -3.91 15.01 -6.61
N VAL A 381 -3.95 13.82 -5.98
CA VAL A 381 -4.88 12.76 -6.35
C VAL A 381 -5.66 12.26 -5.14
N MET A 382 -6.89 11.83 -5.41
CA MET A 382 -7.72 11.14 -4.43
C MET A 382 -7.46 9.64 -4.50
N VAL A 383 -7.19 9.03 -3.36
CA VAL A 383 -6.87 7.61 -3.22
C VAL A 383 -7.94 6.92 -2.38
N ALA A 384 -8.56 5.89 -2.92
CA ALA A 384 -9.36 4.93 -2.19
C ALA A 384 -8.49 3.70 -1.85
N PHE A 385 -8.93 2.93 -0.85
CA PHE A 385 -8.24 1.72 -0.42
C PHE A 385 -9.16 0.52 -0.62
N VAL A 386 -8.75 -0.44 -1.44
CA VAL A 386 -9.58 -1.61 -1.74
C VAL A 386 -9.85 -2.39 -0.46
N ASP A 387 -11.12 -2.66 -0.16
CA ASP A 387 -11.58 -3.27 1.10
C ASP A 387 -11.15 -2.51 2.37
N GLY A 388 -10.80 -1.23 2.25
CA GLY A 388 -10.26 -0.42 3.33
C GLY A 388 -8.83 -0.78 3.74
N ASP A 389 -8.14 -1.62 2.96
CA ASP A 389 -6.79 -2.09 3.26
C ASP A 389 -5.73 -1.04 2.91
N PRO A 390 -4.98 -0.48 3.88
CA PRO A 390 -3.93 0.50 3.61
C PRO A 390 -2.88 0.04 2.60
N ASP A 391 -2.68 -1.27 2.45
CA ASP A 391 -1.71 -1.86 1.52
C ASP A 391 -2.24 -1.98 0.08
N LYS A 392 -3.53 -1.64 -0.16
CA LYS A 392 -4.18 -1.75 -1.47
C LYS A 392 -4.71 -0.37 -1.96
N PRO A 393 -3.86 0.65 -2.13
CA PRO A 393 -4.27 1.96 -2.63
C PRO A 393 -4.70 1.91 -4.10
N LEU A 394 -5.68 2.75 -4.47
CA LEU A 394 -6.18 2.93 -5.83
C LEU A 394 -6.49 4.40 -6.06
N VAL A 395 -5.87 5.04 -7.06
CA VAL A 395 -6.19 6.41 -7.46
C VAL A 395 -7.53 6.43 -8.18
N ILE A 396 -8.47 7.25 -7.68
CA ILE A 396 -9.82 7.35 -8.21
C ILE A 396 -10.11 8.68 -8.90
N GLY A 397 -9.21 9.66 -8.79
CA GLY A 397 -9.35 10.95 -9.45
C GLY A 397 -8.21 11.91 -9.16
N VAL A 398 -8.20 13.03 -9.89
CA VAL A 398 -7.26 14.15 -9.70
C VAL A 398 -8.04 15.33 -9.11
N VAL A 399 -7.43 16.08 -8.21
CA VAL A 399 -8.03 17.25 -7.56
C VAL A 399 -7.16 18.48 -7.83
N ASN A 400 -7.81 19.56 -8.26
CA ASN A 400 -7.11 20.84 -8.43
C ASN A 400 -6.85 21.49 -7.06
N ASN A 401 -5.73 22.20 -6.97
CA ASN A 401 -5.35 22.99 -5.80
C ASN A 401 -4.64 24.28 -6.25
N PRO A 402 -4.27 25.19 -5.35
CA PRO A 402 -3.59 26.44 -5.75
C PRO A 402 -2.27 26.27 -6.50
N ALA A 403 -1.57 25.13 -6.31
CA ALA A 403 -0.34 24.82 -7.05
C ALA A 403 -0.63 24.20 -8.43
N ASN A 404 -1.76 23.51 -8.55
CA ASN A 404 -2.24 22.89 -9.79
C ASN A 404 -3.66 23.39 -10.07
N SER A 405 -3.75 24.64 -10.55
CA SER A 405 -5.02 25.34 -10.79
C SER A 405 -5.78 24.77 -11.99
N VAL A 406 -7.06 25.11 -12.06
CA VAL A 406 -7.91 24.82 -13.23
C VAL A 406 -7.39 25.53 -14.48
N PRO A 407 -7.67 25.03 -15.71
CA PRO A 407 -7.17 25.59 -16.96
C PRO A 407 -7.59 27.06 -17.23
N TYR A 408 -8.72 27.47 -16.70
CA TYR A 408 -9.28 28.85 -16.83
C TYR A 408 -9.78 29.34 -15.49
N ASP A 409 -9.57 30.63 -15.22
CA ASP A 409 -9.93 31.24 -13.94
C ASP A 409 -11.43 31.13 -13.65
N LEU A 410 -11.75 30.64 -12.47
CA LEU A 410 -13.10 30.60 -11.94
C LEU A 410 -13.31 31.75 -10.93
N PRO A 411 -14.53 32.28 -10.78
CA PRO A 411 -15.78 31.86 -11.44
C PRO A 411 -16.03 32.48 -12.84
N ALA A 412 -15.10 33.25 -13.37
CA ALA A 412 -15.29 34.03 -14.61
C ALA A 412 -15.60 33.14 -15.83
N ASN A 413 -15.03 31.94 -15.88
CA ASN A 413 -15.19 30.99 -17.00
C ASN A 413 -16.03 29.76 -16.61
N LYS A 414 -17.03 29.92 -15.76
CA LYS A 414 -17.87 28.83 -15.26
C LYS A 414 -18.69 28.08 -16.30
N THR A 415 -18.90 28.70 -17.47
CA THR A 415 -19.67 28.15 -18.60
C THR A 415 -18.80 27.29 -19.54
N ARG A 416 -17.49 27.20 -19.27
CA ARG A 416 -16.56 26.44 -20.11
C ARG A 416 -16.37 25.01 -19.60
N MET A 417 -16.54 24.08 -20.52
CA MET A 417 -16.05 22.71 -20.37
C MET A 417 -14.72 22.57 -21.13
N VAL A 418 -13.66 22.10 -20.45
CA VAL A 418 -12.29 22.11 -20.98
C VAL A 418 -11.63 20.75 -20.83
N LEU A 419 -11.05 20.27 -21.93
CA LEU A 419 -10.08 19.16 -21.92
C LEU A 419 -8.76 19.70 -22.48
N ARG A 420 -7.79 19.99 -21.60
CA ARG A 420 -6.51 20.59 -21.97
C ARG A 420 -5.36 19.71 -21.47
N SER A 421 -4.42 19.40 -22.37
CA SER A 421 -3.16 18.78 -22.04
C SER A 421 -2.06 19.83 -21.88
N ASN A 422 -0.86 19.39 -21.48
CA ASN A 422 0.34 20.22 -21.45
C ASN A 422 1.48 19.48 -22.16
N SER A 423 2.32 20.17 -22.94
CA SER A 423 3.46 19.57 -23.60
C SER A 423 4.45 19.03 -22.57
N HIS A 424 4.94 17.79 -22.79
CA HIS A 424 5.93 17.17 -21.93
C HIS A 424 7.30 17.82 -22.14
N LYS A 425 7.92 18.28 -21.05
CA LYS A 425 9.23 18.97 -21.06
C LYS A 425 9.32 20.13 -22.08
N GLY A 426 8.23 20.85 -22.26
CA GLY A 426 8.15 21.98 -23.19
C GLY A 426 6.95 22.86 -22.97
N ASP A 427 6.94 24.02 -23.61
CA ASP A 427 5.81 24.95 -23.58
C ASP A 427 4.79 24.60 -24.65
N GLY A 428 3.51 24.68 -24.30
CA GLY A 428 2.39 24.46 -25.21
C GLY A 428 1.36 23.47 -24.70
N PHE A 429 0.29 23.30 -25.46
CA PHE A 429 -0.84 22.47 -25.06
C PHE A 429 -1.68 22.04 -26.25
N ASN A 430 -2.46 20.97 -26.10
CA ASN A 430 -3.59 20.67 -26.95
C ASN A 430 -4.87 20.86 -26.16
N GLU A 431 -5.95 21.33 -26.82
CA GLU A 431 -7.17 21.68 -26.12
C GLU A 431 -8.43 21.43 -26.94
N ILE A 432 -9.47 20.95 -26.26
CA ILE A 432 -10.85 20.96 -26.74
C ILE A 432 -11.66 21.69 -25.70
N THR A 433 -12.32 22.79 -26.13
CA THR A 433 -13.14 23.62 -25.24
C THR A 433 -14.53 23.82 -25.82
N PHE A 434 -15.55 23.77 -24.95
CA PHE A 434 -16.92 24.18 -25.24
C PHE A 434 -17.25 25.36 -24.34
N GLU A 435 -17.68 26.48 -24.97
CA GLU A 435 -18.22 27.64 -24.25
C GLU A 435 -19.73 27.62 -24.43
N ASP A 436 -20.47 27.56 -23.34
CA ASP A 436 -21.94 27.42 -23.33
C ASP A 436 -22.67 28.67 -22.86
N GLU A 437 -21.99 29.84 -22.76
CA GLU A 437 -22.67 31.11 -22.44
C GLU A 437 -23.54 31.54 -23.61
N ALA A 438 -24.84 31.79 -23.34
CA ALA A 438 -25.82 32.15 -24.35
C ALA A 438 -25.39 33.36 -25.19
N GLY A 439 -25.33 33.19 -26.51
CA GLY A 439 -24.85 34.17 -27.49
C GLY A 439 -23.34 34.27 -27.63
N LYS A 440 -22.59 33.42 -26.93
CA LYS A 440 -21.13 33.28 -27.05
C LYS A 440 -20.70 31.83 -27.23
N GLU A 441 -21.64 30.94 -27.55
CA GLU A 441 -21.38 29.49 -27.71
C GLU A 441 -20.27 29.29 -28.73
N ASN A 442 -19.28 28.44 -28.35
CA ASN A 442 -18.11 28.20 -29.18
C ASN A 442 -17.51 26.80 -28.91
N GLN A 443 -17.10 26.14 -29.98
CA GLN A 443 -16.24 24.96 -29.90
C GLN A 443 -14.85 25.33 -30.41
N PHE A 444 -13.83 25.13 -29.54
CA PHE A 444 -12.45 25.46 -29.87
C PHE A 444 -11.60 24.20 -29.87
N PHE A 445 -10.87 23.97 -30.95
CA PHE A 445 -9.90 22.88 -31.10
C PHE A 445 -8.53 23.49 -31.35
N HIS A 446 -7.59 23.20 -30.48
CA HIS A 446 -6.19 23.64 -30.59
C HIS A 446 -5.24 22.44 -30.63
N ALA A 447 -4.42 22.37 -31.65
CA ALA A 447 -3.30 21.46 -31.77
C ALA A 447 -2.00 22.27 -31.70
N GLN A 448 -1.14 21.96 -30.75
CA GLN A 448 0.13 22.65 -30.55
C GLN A 448 1.06 22.54 -31.75
N LYS A 449 1.01 21.42 -32.48
CA LYS A 449 1.89 21.17 -33.63
C LYS A 449 1.09 20.64 -34.81
N ASP A 450 0.72 19.39 -34.80
CA ASP A 450 0.11 18.72 -35.94
C ASP A 450 -1.31 18.25 -35.60
N GLN A 451 -2.24 18.36 -36.54
CA GLN A 451 -3.59 17.81 -36.44
C GLN A 451 -3.84 16.87 -37.62
N THR A 452 -4.19 15.62 -37.31
CA THR A 452 -4.56 14.61 -38.31
C THR A 452 -6.00 14.16 -38.09
N THR A 453 -6.79 14.19 -39.16
CA THR A 453 -8.17 13.65 -39.16
C THR A 453 -8.25 12.52 -40.19
N ARG A 454 -8.70 11.33 -39.80
CA ARG A 454 -8.92 10.18 -40.66
C ARG A 454 -10.37 9.74 -40.58
N VAL A 455 -11.07 9.70 -41.70
CA VAL A 455 -12.45 9.23 -41.81
C VAL A 455 -12.47 8.07 -42.81
N LEU A 456 -12.97 6.91 -42.43
CA LEU A 456 -12.95 5.70 -43.22
C LEU A 456 -14.12 5.59 -44.20
N ASN A 457 -15.18 6.35 -43.98
CA ASN A 457 -16.36 6.38 -44.88
C ASN A 457 -16.66 7.82 -45.29
N ASP A 458 -17.69 8.41 -44.81
CA ASP A 458 -18.16 9.71 -45.29
C ASP A 458 -17.86 10.85 -44.28
N ARG A 459 -17.53 12.01 -44.78
CA ARG A 459 -17.45 13.24 -44.02
C ARG A 459 -18.40 14.26 -44.60
N THR A 460 -19.35 14.79 -43.80
CA THR A 460 -20.24 15.88 -44.16
C THR A 460 -19.89 17.11 -43.30
N ASN A 461 -19.80 18.26 -43.95
CA ASN A 461 -19.63 19.55 -43.32
C ASN A 461 -20.75 20.51 -43.78
N ARG A 462 -21.52 21.10 -42.86
CA ARG A 462 -22.55 22.08 -43.13
C ARG A 462 -22.32 23.32 -42.28
N ILE A 463 -22.19 24.46 -42.92
CA ILE A 463 -21.96 25.73 -42.25
C ILE A 463 -23.04 26.69 -42.75
N ASP A 464 -23.93 27.14 -41.86
CA ASP A 464 -25.11 27.92 -42.22
C ASP A 464 -24.79 29.38 -42.52
N ARG A 465 -23.60 29.90 -42.15
CA ARG A 465 -23.22 31.29 -42.40
C ARG A 465 -21.89 31.41 -43.15
N HIS A 466 -20.78 31.40 -42.48
CA HIS A 466 -19.48 31.74 -43.07
C HIS A 466 -18.45 30.69 -42.75
N GLU A 467 -17.62 30.28 -43.72
CA GLU A 467 -16.41 29.50 -43.54
C GLU A 467 -15.19 30.32 -43.97
N VAL A 468 -14.15 30.30 -43.13
CA VAL A 468 -12.85 30.91 -43.43
C VAL A 468 -11.78 29.86 -43.27
N ALA A 469 -11.02 29.60 -44.35
CA ALA A 469 -9.85 28.72 -44.30
C ALA A 469 -8.59 29.51 -44.61
N SER A 470 -7.61 29.56 -43.70
CA SER A 470 -6.31 30.20 -43.89
C SER A 470 -5.21 29.16 -43.80
N VAL A 471 -4.33 29.12 -44.81
CA VAL A 471 -3.19 28.15 -44.85
C VAL A 471 -1.91 28.93 -45.06
N GLY A 472 -1.01 28.92 -44.08
CA GLY A 472 0.26 29.64 -44.13
C GLY A 472 1.32 29.06 -45.06
N GLY A 473 1.13 27.82 -45.50
CA GLY A 473 2.01 27.10 -46.43
C GLY A 473 1.24 26.55 -47.64
N ASN A 474 1.53 25.35 -48.04
CA ASN A 474 0.90 24.72 -49.20
C ASN A 474 -0.42 24.03 -48.83
N ARG A 475 -1.40 24.12 -49.73
CA ARG A 475 -2.63 23.34 -49.66
C ARG A 475 -2.71 22.41 -50.87
N ALA A 476 -2.83 21.10 -50.65
CA ALA A 476 -3.10 20.10 -51.68
C ALA A 476 -4.48 19.49 -51.46
N VAL A 477 -5.21 19.25 -52.53
CA VAL A 477 -6.50 18.56 -52.49
C VAL A 477 -6.45 17.48 -53.59
N GLU A 478 -6.63 16.22 -53.19
CA GLU A 478 -6.69 15.07 -54.11
C GLU A 478 -8.10 14.47 -54.03
N VAL A 479 -8.73 14.27 -55.17
CA VAL A 479 -10.07 13.69 -55.30
C VAL A 479 -10.03 12.62 -56.36
N SER A 480 -10.13 11.34 -55.95
CA SER A 480 -10.07 10.20 -56.88
C SER A 480 -11.35 10.05 -57.74
N GLY A 481 -12.41 10.69 -57.34
CA GLY A 481 -13.69 10.68 -58.09
C GLY A 481 -14.06 12.07 -58.60
N ASN A 482 -15.35 12.39 -58.60
CA ASN A 482 -15.86 13.66 -59.07
C ASN A 482 -15.82 14.76 -57.97
N GLN A 483 -15.41 15.96 -58.32
CA GLN A 483 -15.53 17.14 -57.47
C GLN A 483 -16.54 18.09 -58.10
N LYS A 484 -17.55 18.51 -57.33
CA LYS A 484 -18.54 19.55 -57.74
C LYS A 484 -18.38 20.78 -56.86
N HIS A 485 -18.25 21.92 -57.52
CA HIS A 485 -18.36 23.23 -56.84
C HIS A 485 -19.60 23.98 -57.39
N GLU A 486 -20.48 24.42 -56.51
CA GLU A 486 -21.65 25.18 -56.87
C GLU A 486 -21.66 26.47 -56.06
N ILE A 487 -21.58 27.61 -56.73
CA ILE A 487 -21.42 28.91 -56.10
C ILE A 487 -22.51 29.82 -56.62
N GLY A 488 -23.45 30.21 -55.76
CA GLY A 488 -24.58 31.08 -56.13
C GLY A 488 -24.20 32.56 -56.31
N GLY A 489 -22.99 32.94 -55.98
CA GLY A 489 -22.46 34.29 -56.13
C GLY A 489 -21.24 34.36 -57.06
N SER A 490 -20.26 35.18 -56.77
CA SER A 490 -19.02 35.31 -57.52
C SER A 490 -17.83 34.57 -56.90
N VAL A 491 -16.94 34.08 -57.73
CA VAL A 491 -15.61 33.55 -57.32
C VAL A 491 -14.56 34.58 -57.66
N ASN A 492 -13.74 34.95 -56.72
CA ASN A 492 -12.56 35.77 -56.95
C ASN A 492 -11.30 34.96 -56.63
N THR A 493 -10.46 34.73 -57.61
CA THR A 493 -9.21 33.99 -57.50
C THR A 493 -8.06 34.91 -57.88
N VAL A 494 -7.13 35.14 -56.96
CA VAL A 494 -5.91 35.89 -57.20
C VAL A 494 -4.71 34.96 -57.08
N VAL A 495 -3.90 34.86 -58.15
CA VAL A 495 -2.71 33.98 -58.22
C VAL A 495 -1.49 34.88 -58.52
N GLY A 496 -0.39 34.67 -57.80
CA GLY A 496 0.93 35.23 -58.14
C GLY A 496 1.05 36.74 -57.97
N GLY A 497 0.56 37.31 -56.90
CA GLY A 497 0.68 38.75 -56.63
C GLY A 497 1.57 39.06 -55.40
N THR A 498 2.64 39.83 -55.59
CA THR A 498 3.28 40.58 -54.52
C THR A 498 2.48 41.86 -54.24
N GLY A 499 1.24 41.90 -54.56
CA GLY A 499 0.37 43.04 -54.36
C GLY A 499 -0.77 42.67 -53.46
N PRO A 500 -1.67 43.51 -53.16
CA PRO A 500 -2.43 43.77 -51.97
C PRO A 500 -3.33 42.65 -51.44
N MET A 501 -2.86 41.39 -51.43
CA MET A 501 -3.58 40.26 -50.85
C MET A 501 -3.81 40.44 -49.34
N ALA A 502 -2.87 41.06 -48.66
CA ALA A 502 -3.08 41.46 -47.26
C ALA A 502 -4.20 42.52 -47.12
N MET A 503 -4.31 43.44 -48.08
CA MET A 503 -5.38 44.45 -48.05
C MET A 503 -6.73 43.89 -48.54
N MET A 504 -6.74 42.92 -49.48
CA MET A 504 -8.00 42.28 -49.89
C MET A 504 -8.47 41.23 -48.89
N ALA A 505 -7.57 40.52 -48.22
CA ALA A 505 -7.95 39.70 -47.08
C ALA A 505 -8.51 40.55 -45.93
N MET A 506 -7.89 41.68 -45.65
CA MET A 506 -8.45 42.65 -44.69
C MET A 506 -9.74 43.34 -45.21
N ALA A 507 -9.82 43.70 -46.49
CA ALA A 507 -11.04 44.27 -47.08
C ALA A 507 -12.15 43.23 -47.22
N GLY A 508 -11.83 41.97 -47.52
CA GLY A 508 -12.79 40.86 -47.51
C GLY A 508 -13.29 40.55 -46.09
N VAL A 509 -12.44 40.63 -45.12
CA VAL A 509 -12.79 40.51 -43.70
C VAL A 509 -13.60 41.75 -43.24
N GLN A 510 -13.27 42.96 -43.72
CA GLN A 510 -14.05 44.18 -43.43
C GLN A 510 -15.38 44.25 -44.17
N ALA A 511 -15.46 43.72 -45.39
CA ALA A 511 -16.72 43.65 -46.15
C ALA A 511 -17.67 42.55 -45.63
N LEU A 512 -17.15 41.54 -45.00
CA LEU A 512 -17.93 40.46 -44.38
C LEU A 512 -18.36 40.75 -42.96
N SER A 513 -17.88 41.81 -42.31
CA SER A 513 -18.29 42.01 -40.94
C SER A 513 -17.94 43.32 -40.26
N GLY A 514 -18.91 44.00 -39.75
CA GLY A 514 -18.86 44.59 -38.44
C GLY A 514 -18.90 43.57 -37.26
N GLN A 515 -19.07 42.28 -37.58
CA GLN A 515 -19.20 41.22 -36.53
C GLN A 515 -17.99 40.30 -36.39
N THR A 516 -17.19 40.07 -37.45
CA THR A 516 -15.98 39.20 -37.37
C THR A 516 -14.77 39.91 -36.77
N ALA A 517 -14.73 41.26 -36.81
CA ALA A 517 -13.74 42.00 -36.03
C ALA A 517 -13.92 41.78 -34.52
N GLY A 518 -15.13 41.52 -34.05
CA GLY A 518 -15.44 41.11 -32.69
C GLY A 518 -14.87 39.73 -32.35
N LEU A 519 -14.89 38.78 -33.28
CA LEU A 519 -14.35 37.41 -33.05
C LEU A 519 -12.82 37.36 -33.04
N LEU A 520 -12.14 38.16 -33.89
CA LEU A 520 -10.69 38.31 -33.87
C LEU A 520 -10.20 39.08 -32.63
N SER A 521 -10.95 40.09 -32.21
CA SER A 521 -10.65 40.82 -30.97
C SER A 521 -10.98 39.96 -29.72
N GLN A 522 -11.98 39.09 -29.77
CA GLN A 522 -12.27 38.12 -28.73
C GLN A 522 -11.20 37.00 -28.69
N ALA A 523 -10.73 36.51 -29.83
CA ALA A 523 -9.60 35.58 -29.86
C ALA A 523 -8.34 36.23 -29.27
N ALA A 524 -8.10 37.51 -29.53
CA ALA A 524 -7.00 38.25 -28.91
C ALA A 524 -7.23 38.55 -27.42
N GLN A 525 -8.48 38.75 -26.98
CA GLN A 525 -8.84 38.93 -25.56
C GLN A 525 -8.87 37.63 -24.79
N ILE A 526 -9.28 36.51 -25.42
CA ILE A 526 -9.19 35.16 -24.85
C ILE A 526 -7.74 34.75 -24.68
N ALA A 527 -6.85 35.19 -25.57
CA ALA A 527 -5.40 35.03 -25.48
C ALA A 527 -4.72 35.93 -24.44
N GLY A 528 -5.41 36.94 -23.93
CA GLY A 528 -4.88 37.95 -22.97
C GLY A 528 -4.76 37.52 -21.52
N GLY A 529 -4.96 36.24 -21.20
CA GLY A 529 -4.65 35.64 -19.91
C GLY A 529 -3.16 35.26 -19.80
N GLY A 530 -2.30 36.25 -19.66
CA GLY A 530 -1.03 36.18 -18.97
C GLY A 530 0.08 35.31 -19.56
N GLY A 531 0.78 35.79 -20.58
CA GLY A 531 2.11 35.32 -20.94
C GLY A 531 2.69 36.15 -22.10
N PRO A 532 3.99 36.53 -22.04
CA PRO A 532 4.59 37.46 -23.03
C PRO A 532 4.68 36.91 -24.47
N GLY A 533 4.32 35.65 -24.71
CA GLY A 533 4.41 35.00 -26.02
C GLY A 533 3.31 35.41 -27.02
N LEU A 534 2.12 35.74 -26.55
CA LEU A 534 0.97 36.04 -27.44
C LEU A 534 0.88 37.48 -27.91
N ALA A 535 1.40 38.40 -27.12
CA ALA A 535 1.63 39.78 -27.59
C ALA A 535 2.66 39.82 -28.74
N ALA A 536 3.66 38.90 -28.68
CA ALA A 536 4.62 38.72 -29.76
C ALA A 536 4.00 38.14 -31.04
N PHE A 537 3.00 37.27 -30.95
CA PHE A 537 2.33 36.68 -32.11
C PHE A 537 1.42 37.70 -32.84
N ALA A 538 0.69 38.47 -32.08
CA ALA A 538 -0.12 39.56 -32.65
C ALA A 538 0.77 40.69 -33.25
N THR A 539 1.88 41.02 -32.63
CA THR A 539 2.87 41.96 -33.17
C THR A 539 3.68 41.37 -34.33
N THR A 540 3.94 40.04 -34.34
CA THR A 540 4.62 39.37 -35.47
C THR A 540 3.72 39.30 -36.70
N LEU A 541 2.41 39.10 -36.56
CA LEU A 541 1.45 39.21 -37.65
C LEU A 541 1.31 40.66 -38.16
N ALA A 542 1.34 41.67 -37.28
CA ALA A 542 1.33 43.06 -37.65
C ALA A 542 2.67 43.52 -38.23
N SER A 543 3.79 43.05 -37.73
CA SER A 543 5.14 43.39 -38.24
C SER A 543 5.51 42.63 -39.51
N SER A 544 5.04 41.38 -39.72
CA SER A 544 5.20 40.72 -41.00
C SER A 544 4.34 41.37 -42.10
N ALA A 545 3.18 41.92 -41.77
CA ALA A 545 2.37 42.74 -42.69
C ALA A 545 3.06 44.07 -43.03
N LEU A 546 3.76 44.68 -42.09
CA LEU A 546 4.55 45.93 -42.30
C LEU A 546 5.95 45.67 -42.91
N GLY A 547 6.57 44.54 -42.66
CA GLY A 547 7.86 44.17 -43.26
C GLY A 547 7.76 43.79 -44.73
N PHE A 548 6.61 43.41 -45.23
CA PHE A 548 6.37 43.10 -46.64
C PHE A 548 6.18 44.36 -47.52
N LEU A 549 6.01 45.49 -46.92
CA LEU A 549 5.88 46.79 -47.64
C LEU A 549 7.22 47.51 -47.87
N GLY A 550 8.35 46.93 -47.40
CA GLY A 550 9.60 47.67 -47.35
C GLY A 550 10.81 47.08 -48.09
N ALA A 551 10.69 46.01 -48.87
CA ALA A 551 11.84 45.46 -49.60
C ALA A 551 11.43 45.03 -51.02
N GLY A 552 11.56 45.93 -51.96
CA GLY A 552 11.54 45.57 -53.37
C GLY A 552 12.91 45.00 -53.80
N GLY A 553 12.89 44.03 -54.68
CA GLY A 553 14.07 43.61 -55.44
C GLY A 553 14.24 42.11 -55.68
N LEU A 554 13.76 41.71 -56.86
CA LEU A 554 14.38 40.78 -57.83
C LEU A 554 14.94 39.41 -57.38
N SER A 555 14.38 38.31 -57.78
CA SER A 555 14.79 37.56 -58.99
C SER A 555 14.03 36.26 -59.14
N ALA A 556 13.54 36.04 -60.34
CA ALA A 556 12.97 34.81 -60.81
C ALA A 556 14.06 33.72 -60.87
N ARG A 557 13.80 32.57 -60.33
CA ARG A 557 14.41 31.31 -60.78
C ARG A 557 13.35 30.20 -60.79
N GLU A 558 13.08 29.77 -61.99
CA GLU A 558 12.38 28.50 -62.26
C GLU A 558 13.17 27.37 -61.65
N GLY A 559 12.50 26.51 -60.94
CA GLY A 559 13.03 25.27 -60.44
C GLY A 559 11.90 24.27 -60.30
N VAL A 560 11.62 23.52 -61.37
CA VAL A 560 10.80 22.33 -61.31
C VAL A 560 11.57 21.25 -60.52
N VAL A 561 11.09 20.91 -59.35
CA VAL A 561 11.58 19.75 -58.63
C VAL A 561 10.48 18.71 -58.63
N SER A 562 10.63 17.73 -59.53
CA SER A 562 9.96 16.44 -59.47
C SER A 562 10.62 15.56 -58.40
N GLY A 563 9.94 15.35 -57.29
CA GLY A 563 10.33 14.38 -56.27
C GLY A 563 9.44 13.15 -56.37
N PRO A 564 9.98 11.95 -56.13
CA PRO A 564 9.28 10.69 -56.38
C PRO A 564 8.21 10.40 -55.34
N SER A 565 7.07 9.90 -55.82
CA SER A 565 6.00 9.29 -54.99
C SER A 565 6.51 8.11 -54.17
N PRO A 566 6.15 7.97 -52.92
CA PRO A 566 6.36 6.71 -52.21
C PRO A 566 5.31 5.68 -52.66
N ARG A 567 5.78 4.60 -53.23
CA ARG A 567 4.98 3.40 -53.47
C ARG A 567 4.54 2.78 -52.15
N ALA A 568 3.27 2.47 -52.11
CA ALA A 568 2.72 1.59 -51.10
C ALA A 568 3.13 0.13 -51.41
N ASP A 569 3.93 -0.44 -50.57
CA ASP A 569 4.13 -1.89 -50.53
C ASP A 569 3.07 -2.53 -49.64
N ALA A 570 2.18 -3.26 -50.30
CA ALA A 570 1.30 -4.23 -49.67
C ALA A 570 2.10 -5.52 -49.46
N GLY A 571 2.45 -5.83 -48.23
CA GLY A 571 3.06 -7.10 -47.82
C GLY A 571 2.10 -7.87 -46.93
N THR A 572 1.45 -8.86 -47.53
CA THR A 572 0.77 -9.97 -46.87
C THR A 572 1.75 -10.81 -46.06
N ALA A 573 1.39 -11.17 -44.85
CA ALA A 573 1.81 -12.41 -44.22
C ALA A 573 0.74 -12.89 -43.23
N LEU A 574 0.19 -14.01 -43.59
CA LEU A 574 -0.63 -14.92 -42.79
C LEU A 574 0.27 -15.82 -41.93
N ALA A 575 -0.37 -16.31 -40.87
CA ALA A 575 -0.11 -17.56 -40.15
C ALA A 575 0.84 -17.54 -38.96
N GLY A 576 0.23 -18.03 -37.86
CA GLY A 576 0.88 -18.53 -36.64
C GLY A 576 0.10 -18.21 -35.43
#